data_52bc7f0edb06c545bf178495df2d06cf
#
_entry.id   52bc7f0edb06c545bf178495df2d06cf
#
_cell.length_a   1.000
_cell.length_b   1.000
_cell.length_c   1.000
_cell.angle_alpha   90.00
_cell.angle_beta   90.00
_cell.angle_gamma   90.00
#
_symmetry.space_group_name_H-M   'P 1'
#
loop_
_entity.id
_entity.type
_entity.pdbx_description
1 polymer ?
#
loop_
_entity_poly.entity_id
_entity_poly.type
_entity_poly.pdbx_seq_one_letter_code
_entity_poly.pdbx_strand_id
1 'polypeptide(L)'
;LGDYYISKEKFEAMQSFIVKPNDIIVSCAGTIGETYLLPLDAPVGIINQALMRVTLFDLSMAEYWQMYFAYMLLNEAQMKGAGSAIKNIPPFEYLKAVLVPIPPLSEQNRLVERYNLLLSLIAKYESEADKLNCLNLNIYDKLKKSVLQEAIQGKLVKQIAEEGTAQELLDQIKAEKQKLVKEGKLKKSALNDSVIFRGDDNKYWEKKGTTCEYIDEDIPFD
;
A
#
# COMPACT_ATOMS: atom_id res chain seq x y z
N LEU A 1 -17.69 -13.16 -8.22
CA LEU A 1 -18.32 -13.91 -9.29
C LEU A 1 -19.62 -13.19 -9.65
N GLY A 2 -19.75 -12.69 -10.89
CA GLY A 2 -20.96 -12.01 -11.35
C GLY A 2 -22.07 -13.04 -11.62
N ASP A 3 -23.31 -12.60 -11.47
CA ASP A 3 -24.52 -13.42 -11.75
C ASP A 3 -24.74 -13.50 -13.28
N TYR A 4 -23.88 -14.25 -13.95
CA TYR A 4 -24.03 -14.51 -15.37
C TYR A 4 -24.76 -15.83 -15.60
N TYR A 5 -25.90 -15.73 -16.27
CA TYR A 5 -26.74 -16.88 -16.59
C TYR A 5 -26.76 -17.12 -18.12
N ILE A 6 -26.90 -18.37 -18.50
CA ILE A 6 -27.08 -18.78 -19.89
C ILE A 6 -28.46 -19.47 -20.05
N SER A 7 -28.97 -19.53 -21.28
CA SER A 7 -30.21 -20.23 -21.53
C SER A 7 -30.04 -21.74 -21.32
N LYS A 8 -31.17 -22.44 -21.05
CA LYS A 8 -31.16 -23.90 -20.86
C LYS A 8 -30.68 -24.64 -22.10
N GLU A 9 -31.08 -24.20 -23.28
CA GLU A 9 -30.64 -24.78 -24.55
C GLU A 9 -29.12 -24.67 -24.73
N LYS A 10 -28.56 -23.51 -24.37
CA LYS A 10 -27.10 -23.32 -24.44
C LYS A 10 -26.37 -24.15 -23.40
N PHE A 11 -26.93 -24.31 -22.21
CA PHE A 11 -26.36 -25.19 -21.18
C PHE A 11 -26.33 -26.65 -21.66
N GLU A 12 -27.42 -27.13 -22.26
CA GLU A 12 -27.51 -28.50 -22.82
C GLU A 12 -26.52 -28.72 -23.98
N ALA A 13 -26.27 -27.71 -24.81
CA ALA A 13 -25.30 -27.78 -25.89
C ALA A 13 -23.83 -27.77 -25.41
N MET A 14 -23.55 -27.31 -24.19
CA MET A 14 -22.20 -27.12 -23.65
C MET A 14 -21.83 -28.10 -22.52
N GLN A 15 -22.33 -29.33 -22.56
CA GLN A 15 -22.15 -30.35 -21.52
C GLN A 15 -20.66 -30.66 -21.20
N SER A 16 -19.78 -30.57 -22.19
CA SER A 16 -18.34 -30.79 -22.02
C SER A 16 -17.64 -29.75 -21.16
N PHE A 17 -18.27 -28.56 -20.96
CA PHE A 17 -17.72 -27.44 -20.18
C PHE A 17 -18.37 -27.30 -18.81
N ILE A 18 -19.18 -28.26 -18.41
CA ILE A 18 -19.83 -28.27 -17.07
C ILE A 18 -18.77 -28.45 -16.01
N VAL A 19 -18.92 -27.67 -14.93
CA VAL A 19 -18.15 -27.79 -13.69
C VAL A 19 -19.07 -28.13 -12.52
N LYS A 20 -18.55 -28.90 -11.58
CA LYS A 20 -19.26 -29.42 -10.42
C LYS A 20 -18.46 -29.14 -9.15
N PRO A 21 -19.07 -29.23 -7.97
CA PRO A 21 -18.32 -29.22 -6.71
C PRO A 21 -17.11 -30.16 -6.76
N ASN A 22 -16.02 -29.76 -6.16
CA ASN A 22 -14.72 -30.46 -6.13
C ASN A 22 -13.94 -30.48 -7.47
N ASP A 23 -14.44 -29.87 -8.54
CA ASP A 23 -13.60 -29.61 -9.71
C ASP A 23 -12.61 -28.48 -9.39
N ILE A 24 -11.39 -28.57 -9.91
CA ILE A 24 -10.41 -27.51 -9.87
C ILE A 24 -10.50 -26.70 -11.14
N ILE A 25 -10.71 -25.41 -11.01
CA ILE A 25 -10.71 -24.46 -12.13
C ILE A 25 -9.32 -23.85 -12.24
N VAL A 26 -8.79 -23.83 -13.44
CA VAL A 26 -7.48 -23.24 -13.77
C VAL A 26 -7.68 -22.10 -14.73
N SER A 27 -7.10 -20.93 -14.42
CA SER A 27 -7.09 -19.78 -15.31
C SER A 27 -6.06 -19.98 -16.44
N CYS A 28 -6.54 -19.95 -17.69
CA CYS A 28 -5.72 -20.12 -18.89
C CYS A 28 -5.34 -18.79 -19.56
N ALA A 29 -6.00 -17.67 -19.17
CA ALA A 29 -5.77 -16.34 -19.70
C ALA A 29 -5.95 -15.30 -18.60
N GLY A 30 -5.20 -14.21 -18.65
CA GLY A 30 -5.19 -13.19 -17.60
C GLY A 30 -4.27 -13.61 -16.45
N THR A 31 -4.81 -14.03 -15.33
CA THR A 31 -4.08 -14.61 -14.19
C THR A 31 -3.72 -16.07 -14.44
N ILE A 32 -2.81 -16.30 -15.37
CA ILE A 32 -2.49 -17.64 -15.88
C ILE A 32 -1.96 -18.54 -14.76
N GLY A 33 -2.55 -19.74 -14.65
CA GLY A 33 -2.13 -20.76 -13.70
C GLY A 33 -2.70 -20.61 -12.30
N GLU A 34 -3.49 -19.59 -12.02
CA GLU A 34 -4.28 -19.55 -10.79
C GLU A 34 -5.27 -20.71 -10.79
N THR A 35 -5.36 -21.38 -9.66
CA THR A 35 -6.22 -22.55 -9.47
C THR A 35 -7.21 -22.28 -8.34
N TYR A 36 -8.43 -22.79 -8.51
CA TYR A 36 -9.47 -22.69 -7.50
C TYR A 36 -10.25 -24.01 -7.39
N LEU A 37 -10.25 -24.60 -6.21
CA LEU A 37 -11.06 -25.77 -5.90
C LEU A 37 -12.49 -25.33 -5.63
N LEU A 38 -13.46 -25.81 -6.44
CA LEU A 38 -14.87 -25.49 -6.24
C LEU A 38 -15.39 -26.09 -4.94
N PRO A 39 -15.99 -25.29 -4.05
CA PRO A 39 -16.53 -25.78 -2.79
C PRO A 39 -17.74 -26.70 -2.99
N LEU A 40 -18.10 -27.44 -1.95
CA LEU A 40 -19.18 -28.41 -1.99
C LEU A 40 -20.57 -27.80 -2.29
N ASP A 41 -20.76 -26.55 -1.93
CA ASP A 41 -21.99 -25.79 -2.15
C ASP A 41 -21.99 -25.01 -3.46
N ALA A 42 -20.93 -25.13 -4.27
CA ALA A 42 -20.87 -24.47 -5.57
C ALA A 42 -22.00 -24.97 -6.49
N PRO A 43 -22.75 -24.05 -7.11
CA PRO A 43 -23.76 -24.46 -8.09
C PRO A 43 -23.10 -25.07 -9.32
N VAL A 44 -23.80 -26.01 -9.95
CA VAL A 44 -23.37 -26.53 -11.24
C VAL A 44 -23.41 -25.42 -12.28
N GLY A 45 -22.32 -25.22 -13.01
CA GLY A 45 -22.17 -24.15 -13.99
C GLY A 45 -21.37 -24.56 -15.20
N ILE A 46 -21.08 -23.61 -16.07
CA ILE A 46 -20.25 -23.77 -17.26
C ILE A 46 -19.06 -22.80 -17.18
N ILE A 47 -17.87 -23.27 -17.53
CA ILE A 47 -16.69 -22.43 -17.71
C ILE A 47 -16.59 -21.89 -19.13
N ASN A 48 -15.93 -20.76 -19.29
CA ASN A 48 -15.60 -20.16 -20.57
C ASN A 48 -14.26 -20.69 -21.12
N GLN A 49 -13.89 -20.20 -22.31
CA GLN A 49 -12.66 -20.60 -23.03
C GLN A 49 -11.36 -20.22 -22.31
N ALA A 50 -11.41 -19.24 -21.40
CA ALA A 50 -10.23 -18.79 -20.63
C ALA A 50 -9.97 -19.66 -19.39
N LEU A 51 -10.78 -20.67 -19.16
CA LEU A 51 -10.70 -21.56 -18.00
C LEU A 51 -10.57 -23.02 -18.44
N MET A 52 -9.84 -23.80 -17.66
CA MET A 52 -9.70 -25.24 -17.79
C MET A 52 -10.22 -25.91 -16.52
N ARG A 53 -10.91 -27.04 -16.68
CA ARG A 53 -11.36 -27.87 -15.57
C ARG A 53 -10.42 -29.06 -15.38
N VAL A 54 -10.05 -29.29 -14.13
CA VAL A 54 -9.35 -30.52 -13.72
C VAL A 54 -10.18 -31.21 -12.64
N THR A 55 -10.49 -32.48 -12.86
CA THR A 55 -11.21 -33.31 -11.91
C THR A 55 -10.25 -34.37 -11.36
N LEU A 56 -9.99 -34.36 -10.07
CA LEU A 56 -9.13 -35.34 -9.42
C LEU A 56 -9.96 -36.55 -8.99
N PHE A 57 -9.38 -37.77 -9.15
CA PHE A 57 -9.98 -39.00 -8.64
C PHE A 57 -9.90 -39.09 -7.09
N ASP A 58 -8.86 -38.50 -6.52
CA ASP A 58 -8.66 -38.44 -5.08
C ASP A 58 -8.48 -36.98 -4.65
N LEU A 59 -9.47 -36.46 -3.94
CA LEU A 59 -9.47 -35.08 -3.47
C LEU A 59 -8.49 -34.82 -2.34
N SER A 60 -8.00 -35.85 -1.65
CA SER A 60 -7.01 -35.69 -0.60
C SER A 60 -5.69 -35.10 -1.08
N MET A 61 -5.41 -35.18 -2.38
CA MET A 61 -4.23 -34.61 -3.02
C MET A 61 -4.46 -33.25 -3.68
N ALA A 62 -5.63 -32.65 -3.55
CA ALA A 62 -5.98 -31.45 -4.30
C ALA A 62 -5.04 -30.27 -4.01
N GLU A 63 -4.76 -29.97 -2.75
CA GLU A 63 -3.85 -28.88 -2.35
C GLU A 63 -2.41 -29.13 -2.83
N TYR A 64 -1.95 -30.37 -2.70
CA TYR A 64 -0.63 -30.75 -3.21
C TYR A 64 -0.55 -30.59 -4.73
N TRP A 65 -1.58 -31.03 -5.46
CA TRP A 65 -1.65 -30.87 -6.91
C TRP A 65 -1.64 -29.40 -7.33
N GLN A 66 -2.41 -28.53 -6.65
CA GLN A 66 -2.43 -27.10 -6.93
C GLN A 66 -1.05 -26.45 -6.70
N MET A 67 -0.39 -26.78 -5.58
CA MET A 67 0.97 -26.33 -5.28
C MET A 67 1.97 -26.76 -6.37
N TYR A 68 1.94 -28.03 -6.78
CA TYR A 68 2.82 -28.56 -7.80
C TYR A 68 2.55 -27.94 -9.18
N PHE A 69 1.27 -27.76 -9.54
CA PHE A 69 0.89 -27.14 -10.79
C PHE A 69 1.38 -25.70 -10.90
N ALA A 70 1.26 -24.91 -9.85
CA ALA A 70 1.80 -23.56 -9.79
C ALA A 70 3.34 -23.54 -9.98
N TYR A 71 4.05 -24.46 -9.32
CA TYR A 71 5.50 -24.62 -9.48
C TYR A 71 5.89 -24.99 -10.92
N MET A 72 5.19 -25.91 -11.52
CA MET A 72 5.43 -26.36 -12.90
C MET A 72 5.29 -25.22 -13.89
N LEU A 73 4.26 -24.39 -13.75
CA LEU A 73 4.05 -23.22 -14.60
C LEU A 73 5.13 -22.16 -14.42
N LEU A 74 5.59 -21.92 -13.19
CA LEU A 74 6.70 -21.00 -12.93
C LEU A 74 7.99 -21.47 -13.62
N ASN A 75 8.30 -22.76 -13.57
CA ASN A 75 9.47 -23.32 -14.26
C ASN A 75 9.37 -23.13 -15.78
N GLU A 76 8.21 -23.37 -16.36
CA GLU A 76 7.97 -23.13 -17.80
C GLU A 76 8.21 -21.66 -18.17
N ALA A 77 7.77 -20.72 -17.32
CA ALA A 77 8.01 -19.30 -17.53
C ALA A 77 9.50 -18.96 -17.53
N GLN A 78 10.26 -19.52 -16.60
CA GLN A 78 11.69 -19.31 -16.48
C GLN A 78 12.48 -19.92 -17.65
N MET A 79 12.10 -21.09 -18.15
CA MET A 79 12.75 -21.76 -19.27
C MET A 79 12.58 -21.03 -20.61
N LYS A 80 11.47 -20.28 -20.78
CA LYS A 80 11.19 -19.50 -21.99
C LYS A 80 11.88 -18.13 -22.04
N GLY A 81 12.71 -17.81 -21.07
CA GLY A 81 13.57 -16.62 -21.05
C GLY A 81 13.02 -15.49 -20.18
N ALA A 82 13.94 -14.84 -19.45
CA ALA A 82 13.64 -13.72 -18.58
C ALA A 82 12.96 -12.58 -19.36
N GLY A 83 11.71 -12.27 -19.02
CA GLY A 83 10.96 -11.14 -19.54
C GLY A 83 9.74 -11.44 -20.40
N SER A 84 9.49 -12.69 -20.83
CA SER A 84 8.22 -13.02 -21.46
C SER A 84 7.22 -13.49 -20.40
N ALA A 85 6.27 -12.62 -20.05
CA ALA A 85 5.08 -13.05 -19.32
C ALA A 85 4.45 -14.22 -20.08
N ILE A 86 4.11 -15.31 -19.38
CA ILE A 86 3.34 -16.41 -20.00
C ILE A 86 2.03 -15.80 -20.47
N LYS A 87 1.82 -15.75 -21.79
CA LYS A 87 0.58 -15.22 -22.36
C LYS A 87 -0.57 -16.21 -22.37
N ASN A 88 -0.26 -17.51 -22.35
CA ASN A 88 -1.22 -18.60 -22.35
C ASN A 88 -0.64 -19.81 -21.60
N ILE A 89 -1.51 -20.63 -21.05
CA ILE A 89 -1.13 -21.93 -20.48
C ILE A 89 -0.50 -22.81 -21.59
N PRO A 90 0.46 -23.70 -21.26
CA PRO A 90 1.01 -24.64 -22.24
C PRO A 90 -0.08 -25.46 -22.93
N PRO A 91 0.16 -25.90 -24.20
CA PRO A 91 -0.78 -26.75 -24.89
C PRO A 91 -1.16 -28.01 -24.11
N PHE A 92 -2.39 -28.46 -24.25
CA PHE A 92 -2.93 -29.60 -23.49
C PHE A 92 -2.10 -30.88 -23.66
N GLU A 93 -1.57 -31.13 -24.87
CA GLU A 93 -0.69 -32.29 -25.13
C GLU A 93 0.62 -32.21 -24.30
N TYR A 94 1.14 -31.01 -24.09
CA TYR A 94 2.28 -30.82 -23.19
C TYR A 94 1.90 -31.12 -21.75
N LEU A 95 0.77 -30.57 -21.27
CA LEU A 95 0.30 -30.80 -19.91
C LEU A 95 0.06 -32.28 -19.60
N LYS A 96 -0.42 -33.04 -20.55
CA LYS A 96 -0.58 -34.50 -20.42
C LYS A 96 0.74 -35.26 -20.28
N ALA A 97 1.82 -34.74 -20.86
CA ALA A 97 3.14 -35.36 -20.83
C ALA A 97 3.93 -35.01 -19.57
N VAL A 98 3.48 -34.05 -18.80
CA VAL A 98 4.17 -33.63 -17.55
C VAL A 98 4.06 -34.74 -16.50
N LEU A 99 5.20 -35.17 -16.00
CA LEU A 99 5.27 -36.17 -14.91
C LEU A 99 5.03 -35.42 -13.57
N VAL A 100 4.05 -35.92 -12.83
CA VAL A 100 3.73 -35.41 -11.49
C VAL A 100 4.29 -36.38 -10.45
N PRO A 101 5.21 -35.97 -9.55
CA PRO A 101 5.65 -36.81 -8.45
C PRO A 101 4.50 -36.96 -7.44
N ILE A 102 4.22 -38.18 -7.03
CA ILE A 102 3.17 -38.49 -6.06
C ILE A 102 3.79 -39.17 -4.83
N PRO A 103 4.27 -38.39 -3.85
CA PRO A 103 4.73 -38.95 -2.60
C PRO A 103 3.57 -39.51 -1.75
N PRO A 104 3.82 -40.27 -0.69
CA PRO A 104 2.78 -40.73 0.22
C PRO A 104 1.94 -39.55 0.76
N LEU A 105 0.65 -39.77 1.01
CA LEU A 105 -0.30 -38.72 1.42
C LEU A 105 0.17 -37.93 2.64
N SER A 106 0.75 -38.61 3.64
CA SER A 106 1.32 -37.98 4.84
C SER A 106 2.46 -36.99 4.51
N GLU A 107 3.21 -37.27 3.47
CA GLU A 107 4.28 -36.39 2.98
C GLU A 107 3.71 -35.21 2.20
N GLN A 108 2.71 -35.45 1.34
CA GLN A 108 1.99 -34.39 0.63
C GLN A 108 1.44 -33.35 1.60
N ASN A 109 0.77 -33.80 2.68
CA ASN A 109 0.22 -32.92 3.71
C ASN A 109 1.32 -32.07 4.39
N ARG A 110 2.43 -32.69 4.80
CA ARG A 110 3.56 -31.95 5.40
C ARG A 110 4.17 -30.92 4.43
N LEU A 111 4.25 -31.24 3.13
CA LEU A 111 4.74 -30.31 2.12
C LEU A 111 3.79 -29.10 1.98
N VAL A 112 2.49 -29.35 1.90
CA VAL A 112 1.47 -28.29 1.80
C VAL A 112 1.47 -27.41 3.06
N GLU A 113 1.48 -28.00 4.25
CA GLU A 113 1.58 -27.23 5.51
C GLU A 113 2.82 -26.33 5.55
N ARG A 114 3.97 -26.89 5.17
CA ARG A 114 5.22 -26.14 5.16
C ARG A 114 5.22 -25.03 4.13
N TYR A 115 4.67 -25.28 2.94
CA TYR A 115 4.52 -24.30 1.88
C TYR A 115 3.63 -23.14 2.33
N ASN A 116 2.45 -23.41 2.88
CA ASN A 116 1.53 -22.39 3.37
C ASN A 116 2.14 -21.54 4.50
N LEU A 117 2.90 -22.18 5.41
CA LEU A 117 3.65 -21.46 6.44
C LEU A 117 4.66 -20.49 5.81
N LEU A 118 5.44 -20.96 4.84
CA LEU A 118 6.43 -20.10 4.16
C LEU A 118 5.78 -18.95 3.42
N LEU A 119 4.67 -19.16 2.73
CA LEU A 119 3.92 -18.08 2.07
C LEU A 119 3.48 -17.02 3.09
N SER A 120 3.00 -17.42 4.24
CA SER A 120 2.60 -16.49 5.31
C SER A 120 3.77 -15.65 5.83
N LEU A 121 4.97 -16.24 5.92
CA LEU A 121 6.18 -15.53 6.34
C LEU A 121 6.68 -14.57 5.27
N ILE A 122 6.61 -14.98 4.00
CA ILE A 122 6.97 -14.11 2.86
C ILE A 122 6.05 -12.88 2.82
N ALA A 123 4.75 -13.05 2.96
CA ALA A 123 3.81 -11.94 2.99
C ALA A 123 4.09 -10.94 4.13
N LYS A 124 4.46 -11.45 5.32
CA LYS A 124 4.91 -10.59 6.44
C LYS A 124 6.19 -9.84 6.10
N TYR A 125 7.16 -10.53 5.52
CA TYR A 125 8.43 -9.91 5.11
C TYR A 125 8.18 -8.78 4.09
N GLU A 126 7.37 -9.02 3.07
CA GLU A 126 7.02 -8.01 2.07
C GLU A 126 6.40 -6.77 2.72
N SER A 127 5.43 -6.96 3.62
CA SER A 127 4.80 -5.86 4.35
C SER A 127 5.80 -5.03 5.15
N GLU A 128 6.76 -5.66 5.85
CA GLU A 128 7.76 -4.95 6.64
C GLU A 128 8.84 -4.30 5.74
N ALA A 129 9.19 -4.93 4.62
CA ALA A 129 10.10 -4.36 3.64
C ALA A 129 9.52 -3.10 2.99
N ASP A 130 8.23 -3.10 2.66
CA ASP A 130 7.54 -1.93 2.11
C ASP A 130 7.48 -0.77 3.11
N LYS A 131 7.20 -1.05 4.39
CA LYS A 131 7.26 -0.03 5.46
C LYS A 131 8.65 0.57 5.58
N LEU A 132 9.69 -0.26 5.56
CA LEU A 132 11.08 0.20 5.61
C LEU A 132 11.43 1.07 4.41
N ASN A 133 11.03 0.67 3.21
CA ASN A 133 11.24 1.44 1.99
C ASN A 133 10.54 2.81 2.07
N CYS A 134 9.29 2.84 2.54
CA CYS A 134 8.55 4.08 2.75
C CYS A 134 9.24 5.01 3.76
N LEU A 135 9.77 4.46 4.86
CA LEU A 135 10.55 5.24 5.82
C LEU A 135 11.82 5.81 5.20
N ASN A 136 12.58 5.00 4.46
CA ASN A 136 13.81 5.43 3.81
C ASN A 136 13.58 6.52 2.77
N LEU A 137 12.51 6.45 1.99
CA LEU A 137 12.16 7.49 1.02
C LEU A 137 11.83 8.83 1.67
N ASN A 138 11.25 8.81 2.87
CA ASN A 138 10.77 10.00 3.55
C ASN A 138 11.71 10.52 4.65
N ILE A 139 12.85 9.84 4.92
CA ILE A 139 13.72 10.14 6.08
C ILE A 139 14.32 11.53 6.00
N TYR A 140 14.76 11.95 4.81
CA TYR A 140 15.38 13.27 4.63
C TYR A 140 14.39 14.42 4.88
N ASP A 141 13.17 14.29 4.38
CA ASP A 141 12.15 15.33 4.58
C ASP A 141 11.69 15.40 6.03
N LYS A 142 11.53 14.26 6.70
CA LYS A 142 11.20 14.19 8.12
C LYS A 142 12.33 14.79 8.98
N LEU A 143 13.58 14.43 8.66
CA LEU A 143 14.74 14.97 9.39
C LEU A 143 14.84 16.48 9.22
N LYS A 144 14.70 16.97 7.97
CA LYS A 144 14.70 18.42 7.69
C LYS A 144 13.61 19.15 8.49
N LYS A 145 12.38 18.63 8.48
CA LYS A 145 11.28 19.20 9.26
C LYS A 145 11.57 19.20 10.75
N SER A 146 12.11 18.10 11.29
CA SER A 146 12.47 18.01 12.71
C SER A 146 13.55 19.02 13.09
N VAL A 147 14.60 19.16 12.28
CA VAL A 147 15.68 20.14 12.52
C VAL A 147 15.12 21.58 12.47
N LEU A 148 14.26 21.87 11.50
CA LEU A 148 13.62 23.19 11.42
C LEU A 148 12.73 23.47 12.62
N GLN A 149 12.00 22.49 13.12
CA GLN A 149 11.17 22.64 14.30
C GLN A 149 12.01 22.91 15.56
N GLU A 150 13.10 22.16 15.77
CA GLU A 150 14.05 22.42 16.86
C GLU A 150 14.68 23.82 16.76
N ALA A 151 14.99 24.29 15.55
CA ALA A 151 15.51 25.63 15.30
C ALA A 151 14.49 26.71 15.69
N ILE A 152 13.23 26.58 15.24
CA ILE A 152 12.15 27.54 15.54
C ILE A 152 11.85 27.59 17.04
N GLN A 153 11.92 26.43 17.72
CA GLN A 153 11.72 26.36 19.18
C GLN A 153 12.91 26.85 20.00
N GLY A 154 13.98 27.28 19.33
CA GLY A 154 15.20 27.75 20.01
C GLY A 154 16.01 26.67 20.74
N LYS A 155 15.76 25.37 20.37
CA LYS A 155 16.44 24.23 21.01
C LYS A 155 17.69 23.79 20.28
N LEU A 156 17.85 24.19 19.00
CA LEU A 156 18.97 23.77 18.15
C LEU A 156 20.32 24.34 18.62
N VAL A 157 20.31 25.58 19.13
CA VAL A 157 21.50 26.24 19.64
C VAL A 157 21.22 26.76 21.06
N LYS A 158 22.25 26.80 21.90
CA LYS A 158 22.12 27.39 23.22
C LYS A 158 21.99 28.91 23.09
N GLN A 159 21.07 29.50 23.83
CA GLN A 159 20.99 30.96 23.95
C GLN A 159 22.19 31.50 24.73
N ILE A 160 22.79 32.56 24.25
CA ILE A 160 23.92 33.23 24.85
C ILE A 160 23.42 34.55 25.44
N ALA A 161 23.58 34.73 26.73
CA ALA A 161 23.01 35.88 27.44
C ALA A 161 23.55 37.22 26.94
N GLU A 162 24.80 37.26 26.46
CA GLU A 162 25.45 38.45 25.94
C GLU A 162 24.89 38.93 24.59
N GLU A 163 24.14 38.06 23.87
CA GLU A 163 23.52 38.43 22.59
C GLU A 163 22.22 39.23 22.76
N GLY A 164 21.74 39.38 24.00
CA GLY A 164 20.52 40.10 24.31
C GLY A 164 19.26 39.23 24.22
N THR A 165 18.13 39.86 24.46
CA THR A 165 16.82 39.20 24.45
C THR A 165 15.98 39.62 23.25
N ALA A 166 15.01 38.80 22.84
CA ALA A 166 14.04 39.15 21.81
C ALA A 166 13.27 40.44 22.16
N GLN A 167 13.03 40.71 23.45
CA GLN A 167 12.34 41.90 23.89
C GLN A 167 13.20 43.16 23.62
N GLU A 168 14.48 43.11 23.92
CA GLU A 168 15.42 44.22 23.66
C GLU A 168 15.50 44.52 22.15
N LEU A 169 15.55 43.49 21.32
CA LEU A 169 15.53 43.66 19.87
C LEU A 169 14.21 44.29 19.39
N LEU A 170 13.06 43.86 19.90
CA LEU A 170 11.77 44.46 19.57
C LEU A 170 11.68 45.92 19.99
N ASP A 171 12.22 46.29 21.15
CA ASP A 171 12.24 47.67 21.63
C ASP A 171 13.15 48.55 20.77
N GLN A 172 14.30 48.02 20.30
CA GLN A 172 15.16 48.71 19.34
C GLN A 172 14.44 48.93 17.99
N ILE A 173 13.76 47.90 17.45
CA ILE A 173 12.99 48.01 16.20
C ILE A 173 11.86 49.07 16.37
N LYS A 174 11.16 49.09 17.49
CA LYS A 174 10.12 50.09 17.79
C LYS A 174 10.67 51.48 17.80
N ALA A 175 11.81 51.68 18.47
CA ALA A 175 12.48 53.00 18.51
C ALA A 175 12.92 53.48 17.14
N GLU A 176 13.47 52.58 16.30
CA GLU A 176 13.88 52.89 14.95
C GLU A 176 12.67 53.22 14.04
N LYS A 177 11.58 52.42 14.10
CA LYS A 177 10.32 52.72 13.40
C LYS A 177 9.78 54.12 13.77
N GLN A 178 9.78 54.49 15.05
CA GLN A 178 9.33 55.81 15.50
C GLN A 178 10.21 56.94 14.94
N LYS A 179 11.53 56.74 14.86
CA LYS A 179 12.45 57.68 14.24
C LYS A 179 12.18 57.86 12.76
N LEU A 180 12.02 56.77 12.02
CA LEU A 180 11.71 56.80 10.59
C LEU A 180 10.36 57.44 10.29
N VAL A 181 9.35 57.30 11.13
CA VAL A 181 8.05 57.98 11.00
C VAL A 181 8.21 59.47 11.25
N LYS A 182 9.00 59.92 12.24
CA LYS A 182 9.30 61.33 12.49
C LYS A 182 10.05 61.98 11.32
N GLU A 183 10.92 61.22 10.66
CA GLU A 183 11.68 61.65 9.47
C GLU A 183 10.82 61.66 8.19
N GLY A 184 9.57 61.22 8.26
CA GLY A 184 8.68 61.14 7.09
C GLY A 184 8.99 60.00 6.12
N LYS A 185 9.91 59.07 6.48
CA LYS A 185 10.30 57.93 5.67
C LYS A 185 9.36 56.75 5.79
N LEU A 186 8.57 56.71 6.87
CA LEU A 186 7.62 55.62 7.18
C LEU A 186 6.23 56.21 7.46
N LYS A 187 5.18 55.53 7.04
CA LYS A 187 3.80 55.92 7.38
C LYS A 187 3.50 55.63 8.84
N LYS A 188 2.64 56.43 9.46
CA LYS A 188 2.21 56.22 10.89
C LYS A 188 1.57 54.82 11.11
N SER A 189 0.94 54.26 10.10
CA SER A 189 0.38 52.90 10.17
C SER A 189 1.42 51.81 10.43
N ALA A 190 2.70 52.04 10.16
CA ALA A 190 3.78 51.08 10.43
C ALA A 190 4.14 50.96 11.93
N LEU A 191 3.59 51.87 12.78
CA LEU A 191 3.72 51.77 14.22
C LEU A 191 2.66 50.87 14.88
N ASN A 192 1.69 50.40 14.12
CA ASN A 192 0.70 49.47 14.65
C ASN A 192 1.36 48.08 14.85
N ASP A 193 1.56 47.74 16.08
CA ASP A 193 2.06 46.42 16.45
C ASP A 193 0.91 45.43 16.48
N SER A 194 1.20 44.19 16.07
CA SER A 194 0.33 43.06 16.30
C SER A 194 0.84 42.23 17.47
N VAL A 195 -0.07 41.61 18.18
CA VAL A 195 0.25 40.70 19.29
C VAL A 195 -0.43 39.37 19.04
N ILE A 196 0.37 38.33 18.99
CA ILE A 196 -0.15 36.96 18.92
C ILE A 196 -0.34 36.44 20.34
N PHE A 197 -1.50 35.89 20.62
CA PHE A 197 -1.81 35.34 21.94
C PHE A 197 -2.65 34.06 21.78
N ARG A 198 -2.62 33.23 22.80
CA ARG A 198 -3.43 32.02 22.87
C ARG A 198 -4.74 32.36 23.57
N GLY A 199 -5.87 32.13 22.89
CA GLY A 199 -7.20 32.36 23.44
C GLY A 199 -7.63 31.29 24.44
N ASP A 200 -8.79 31.47 25.06
CA ASP A 200 -9.37 30.51 26.03
C ASP A 200 -9.73 29.19 25.37
N ASP A 201 -9.89 29.16 24.04
CA ASP A 201 -10.09 28.00 23.20
C ASP A 201 -8.79 27.23 22.88
N ASN A 202 -7.66 27.65 23.48
CA ASN A 202 -6.32 27.11 23.29
C ASN A 202 -5.77 27.26 21.84
N LYS A 203 -6.33 28.19 21.06
CA LYS A 203 -5.95 28.51 19.68
C LYS A 203 -5.26 29.87 19.60
N TYR A 204 -4.52 30.06 18.49
CA TYR A 204 -3.76 31.29 18.30
C TYR A 204 -4.57 32.37 17.61
N TRP A 205 -4.49 33.57 18.15
CA TRP A 205 -5.16 34.78 17.64
C TRP A 205 -4.15 35.90 17.49
N GLU A 206 -4.29 36.70 16.43
CA GLU A 206 -3.54 37.93 16.24
C GLU A 206 -4.42 39.11 16.53
N LYS A 207 -3.94 40.02 17.40
CA LYS A 207 -4.59 41.27 17.69
C LYS A 207 -3.83 42.42 17.03
N LYS A 208 -4.48 43.12 16.09
CA LYS A 208 -4.02 44.34 15.41
C LYS A 208 -4.90 45.51 15.84
N GLY A 209 -4.42 46.31 16.80
CA GLY A 209 -5.24 47.40 17.33
C GLY A 209 -6.51 46.88 18.03
N THR A 210 -7.69 47.15 17.43
CA THR A 210 -8.99 46.70 17.94
C THR A 210 -9.49 45.42 17.29
N THR A 211 -8.86 44.95 16.21
CA THR A 211 -9.27 43.76 15.44
C THR A 211 -8.52 42.53 15.94
N CYS A 212 -9.25 41.42 16.15
CA CYS A 212 -8.67 40.11 16.42
C CYS A 212 -8.97 39.18 15.24
N GLU A 213 -7.95 38.52 14.70
CA GLU A 213 -8.03 37.53 13.65
C GLU A 213 -7.54 36.19 14.14
N TYR A 214 -8.20 35.12 13.69
CA TYR A 214 -7.80 33.72 13.96
C TYR A 214 -6.68 33.31 13.02
N ILE A 215 -5.56 32.81 13.55
CA ILE A 215 -4.35 32.49 12.81
C ILE A 215 -3.75 31.12 13.14
N ASP A 216 -4.49 30.26 13.82
CA ASP A 216 -4.00 28.95 14.27
C ASP A 216 -3.49 28.07 13.12
N GLU A 217 -4.12 28.18 11.94
CA GLU A 217 -3.73 27.44 10.73
C GLU A 217 -2.47 28.00 10.04
N ASP A 218 -2.14 29.28 10.31
CA ASP A 218 -1.00 29.97 9.70
C ASP A 218 0.28 29.84 10.54
N ILE A 219 0.18 29.33 11.78
CA ILE A 219 1.32 29.17 12.66
C ILE A 219 2.06 27.87 12.33
N PRO A 220 3.36 27.94 12.00
CA PRO A 220 4.13 26.78 11.57
C PRO A 220 4.58 25.84 12.71
N PHE A 221 4.16 26.08 13.94
CA PHE A 221 4.56 25.29 15.11
C PHE A 221 3.47 25.27 16.17
N ASP A 222 3.32 24.13 16.86
CA ASP A 222 2.48 23.91 18.04
C ASP A 222 3.20 24.24 19.35
#